data_d995e1ee5137621fce089e40d2d9f707
#
_entry.id   d995e1ee5137621fce089e40d2d9f707
#
_cell.length_a   1.000
_cell.length_b   1.000
_cell.length_c   1.000
_cell.angle_alpha   90.00
_cell.angle_beta   90.00
_cell.angle_gamma   90.00
#
_symmetry.space_group_name_H-M   'P 1'
#
loop_
_entity.id
_entity.type
_entity.pdbx_description
1 polymer ?
#
loop_
_entity_poly.entity_id
_entity_poly.type
_entity_poly.pdbx_seq_one_letter_code
_entity_poly.pdbx_strand_id
1 'polypeptide(L)'
;MPSVFGDFSYRVVEIKSARRLRESQILQGALYNRVLGLVQGYEPLEFQMVNGDMDVIPVAMVEVDERLDEVLAEVREIMGGKPVDFCYGVAGWPWTSYVDSRAIEANDVSLITGVGASVRTNLVEAGYATLQSIATANEAELVKVRRIGASTAKKIVVSAQALQGQKPLRRGELAEIRRGKTEVFFDFEGAQDQDELDGQELVNYLIGAVHRTPGNEGEYTAFFADTFDAEGENLVHFLEWADSLEDPIFYHWHHYEHTHLTKMVERHGVDPELGAVVLDRLEDLSPWATKGYAFPAYGEGLKAIAKCLGFHWEQDDVTGVGSMDLYTNYVQSGSTDQVSKEKIVVYNKDDCFATMHIYDWVMAQQR
;
A
#
# COMPACT_ATOMS: atom_id res chain seq x y z
N MET A 1 26.63 -31.82 19.06
CA MET A 1 27.95 -31.88 18.38
C MET A 1 28.89 -30.92 19.09
N PRO A 2 30.18 -31.27 19.30
CA PRO A 2 31.19 -30.36 19.81
C PRO A 2 31.43 -29.20 18.87
N SER A 3 31.74 -28.02 19.44
CA SER A 3 32.08 -26.79 18.72
C SER A 3 33.25 -26.09 19.42
N VAL A 4 33.66 -24.93 18.93
CA VAL A 4 34.66 -24.09 19.62
C VAL A 4 34.20 -23.62 21.00
N PHE A 5 32.90 -23.74 21.31
CA PHE A 5 32.29 -23.36 22.59
C PHE A 5 32.26 -24.51 23.63
N GLY A 6 32.63 -25.75 23.23
CA GLY A 6 32.62 -26.89 24.12
C GLY A 6 31.96 -28.14 23.51
N ASP A 7 31.42 -29.00 24.36
CA ASP A 7 30.76 -30.26 23.96
C ASP A 7 29.35 -30.10 23.37
N PHE A 8 28.98 -28.86 23.02
CA PHE A 8 27.72 -28.50 22.44
C PHE A 8 27.89 -27.58 21.21
N SER A 9 26.84 -27.41 20.45
CA SER A 9 26.74 -26.43 19.36
C SER A 9 25.36 -25.76 19.39
N TYR A 10 25.32 -24.55 18.90
CA TYR A 10 24.07 -23.81 18.71
C TYR A 10 23.44 -24.16 17.37
N ARG A 11 22.13 -23.97 17.29
CA ARG A 11 21.31 -24.03 16.08
C ARG A 11 20.54 -22.72 15.94
N VAL A 12 20.33 -22.27 14.70
CA VAL A 12 19.47 -21.10 14.43
C VAL A 12 18.00 -21.49 14.59
N VAL A 13 17.25 -20.66 15.27
CA VAL A 13 15.78 -20.63 15.27
C VAL A 13 15.36 -19.22 14.84
N GLU A 14 14.81 -19.10 13.65
CA GLU A 14 14.38 -17.82 13.08
C GLU A 14 12.85 -17.70 13.18
N ILE A 15 12.36 -16.57 13.74
CA ILE A 15 10.94 -16.33 13.97
C ILE A 15 10.42 -15.30 12.96
N LYS A 16 9.28 -15.60 12.35
CA LYS A 16 8.60 -14.74 11.39
C LYS A 16 7.12 -14.64 11.73
N SER A 17 6.56 -13.43 11.70
CA SER A 17 5.12 -13.20 11.87
C SER A 17 4.27 -13.70 10.69
N ALA A 18 4.88 -14.00 9.54
CA ALA A 18 4.19 -14.54 8.37
C ALA A 18 3.73 -15.99 8.60
N ARG A 19 2.45 -16.29 8.39
CA ARG A 19 1.90 -17.67 8.46
C ARG A 19 2.51 -18.58 7.41
N ARG A 20 2.77 -18.07 6.20
CA ARG A 20 3.48 -18.79 5.12
C ARG A 20 4.86 -18.19 4.91
N LEU A 21 5.87 -19.00 5.10
CA LEU A 21 7.26 -18.59 4.89
C LEU A 21 7.53 -18.35 3.40
N ARG A 22 8.23 -17.26 3.11
CA ARG A 22 8.73 -16.94 1.76
C ARG A 22 10.13 -17.48 1.58
N GLU A 23 10.54 -17.76 0.33
CA GLU A 23 11.89 -18.19 0.01
C GLU A 23 12.96 -17.26 0.62
N SER A 24 12.78 -15.95 0.52
CA SER A 24 13.73 -14.97 1.08
C SER A 24 13.90 -15.08 2.60
N GLN A 25 12.84 -15.44 3.33
CA GLN A 25 12.90 -15.63 4.78
C GLN A 25 13.63 -16.93 5.14
N ILE A 26 13.41 -17.98 4.37
CA ILE A 26 14.11 -19.27 4.53
C ILE A 26 15.60 -19.10 4.22
N LEU A 27 15.96 -18.41 3.13
CA LEU A 27 17.35 -18.12 2.77
C LEU A 27 18.04 -17.23 3.82
N GLN A 28 17.32 -16.33 4.47
CA GLN A 28 17.86 -15.56 5.60
C GLN A 28 18.24 -16.48 6.77
N GLY A 29 17.37 -17.42 7.16
CA GLY A 29 17.66 -18.40 8.20
C GLY A 29 18.85 -19.31 7.82
N ALA A 30 18.92 -19.74 6.56
CA ALA A 30 20.04 -20.51 6.03
C ALA A 30 21.37 -19.73 6.08
N LEU A 31 21.35 -18.44 5.72
CA LEU A 31 22.53 -17.57 5.83
C LEU A 31 22.99 -17.44 7.29
N TYR A 32 22.06 -17.25 8.22
CA TYR A 32 22.38 -17.19 9.65
C TYR A 32 22.98 -18.50 10.15
N ASN A 33 22.45 -19.66 9.71
CA ASN A 33 22.97 -20.96 10.06
C ASN A 33 24.41 -21.18 9.55
N ARG A 34 24.69 -20.77 8.31
CA ARG A 34 26.03 -20.81 7.71
C ARG A 34 27.02 -19.89 8.45
N VAL A 35 26.61 -18.65 8.78
CA VAL A 35 27.43 -17.72 9.57
C VAL A 35 27.70 -18.29 10.96
N LEU A 36 26.68 -18.83 11.63
CA LEU A 36 26.86 -19.50 12.92
C LEU A 36 27.83 -20.67 12.81
N GLY A 37 27.74 -21.47 11.73
CA GLY A 37 28.67 -22.57 11.44
C GLY A 37 30.12 -22.10 11.36
N LEU A 38 30.39 -20.99 10.69
CA LEU A 38 31.72 -20.36 10.64
C LEU A 38 32.21 -19.93 12.02
N VAL A 39 31.35 -19.33 12.84
CA VAL A 39 31.70 -18.84 14.18
C VAL A 39 31.98 -19.99 15.15
N GLN A 40 31.18 -21.04 15.12
CA GLN A 40 31.30 -22.16 16.05
C GLN A 40 32.18 -23.33 15.55
N GLY A 41 32.69 -23.27 14.30
CA GLY A 41 33.52 -24.33 13.69
C GLY A 41 32.76 -25.62 13.39
N TYR A 42 31.45 -25.57 13.40
CA TYR A 42 30.54 -26.68 13.05
C TYR A 42 29.26 -26.12 12.46
N GLU A 43 28.94 -26.40 11.21
CA GLU A 43 27.69 -25.98 10.58
C GLU A 43 26.58 -27.01 10.84
N PRO A 44 25.47 -26.62 11.49
CA PRO A 44 24.32 -27.48 11.68
C PRO A 44 23.70 -27.86 10.33
N LEU A 45 23.35 -29.16 10.18
CA LEU A 45 22.75 -29.67 8.94
C LEU A 45 21.31 -29.17 8.71
N GLU A 46 20.68 -28.63 9.75
CA GLU A 46 19.34 -28.06 9.70
C GLU A 46 19.24 -26.85 10.64
N PHE A 47 18.33 -25.97 10.36
CA PHE A 47 17.88 -24.88 11.23
C PHE A 47 16.35 -24.93 11.38
N GLN A 48 15.79 -24.11 12.26
CA GLN A 48 14.36 -24.05 12.50
C GLN A 48 13.81 -22.67 12.13
N MET A 49 12.64 -22.68 11.51
CA MET A 49 11.81 -21.51 11.31
C MET A 49 10.57 -21.62 12.19
N VAL A 50 10.14 -20.51 12.79
CA VAL A 50 8.86 -20.42 13.49
C VAL A 50 8.01 -19.43 12.71
N ASN A 51 6.83 -19.86 12.27
CA ASN A 51 5.90 -19.02 11.51
C ASN A 51 4.91 -18.28 12.43
N GLY A 52 4.03 -17.45 11.86
CA GLY A 52 3.00 -16.72 12.59
C GLY A 52 1.93 -17.59 13.27
N ASP A 53 1.80 -18.86 12.86
CA ASP A 53 0.91 -19.84 13.51
C ASP A 53 1.66 -20.63 14.62
N MET A 54 2.87 -20.19 15.00
CA MET A 54 3.75 -20.83 15.97
C MET A 54 4.21 -22.25 15.57
N ASP A 55 4.07 -22.63 14.31
CA ASP A 55 4.57 -23.89 13.81
C ASP A 55 6.10 -23.86 13.73
N VAL A 56 6.73 -24.87 14.30
CA VAL A 56 8.20 -25.08 14.21
C VAL A 56 8.50 -25.92 12.98
N ILE A 57 9.09 -25.30 11.98
CA ILE A 57 9.38 -25.91 10.67
C ILE A 57 10.88 -26.14 10.55
N PRO A 58 11.35 -27.41 10.59
CA PRO A 58 12.76 -27.71 10.33
C PRO A 58 13.07 -27.52 8.84
N VAL A 59 14.22 -26.95 8.56
CA VAL A 59 14.73 -26.74 7.19
C VAL A 59 16.13 -27.38 7.10
N ALA A 60 16.27 -28.36 6.23
CA ALA A 60 17.56 -29.00 5.97
C ALA A 60 18.42 -28.09 5.06
N MET A 61 19.69 -27.86 5.44
CA MET A 61 20.58 -27.00 4.64
C MET A 61 20.74 -27.52 3.21
N VAL A 62 20.78 -28.84 3.00
CA VAL A 62 20.89 -29.44 1.66
C VAL A 62 19.76 -29.05 0.69
N GLU A 63 18.59 -28.64 1.21
CA GLU A 63 17.44 -28.20 0.39
C GLU A 63 17.57 -26.76 -0.11
N VAL A 64 18.43 -25.96 0.54
CA VAL A 64 18.52 -24.51 0.31
C VAL A 64 19.93 -24.02 -0.02
N ASP A 65 20.96 -24.83 0.17
CA ASP A 65 22.38 -24.45 -0.02
C ASP A 65 22.68 -23.96 -1.43
N GLU A 66 22.23 -24.68 -2.46
CA GLU A 66 22.47 -24.30 -3.86
C GLU A 66 21.88 -22.93 -4.16
N ARG A 67 20.64 -22.71 -3.73
CA ARG A 67 19.94 -21.43 -3.92
C ARG A 67 20.58 -20.29 -3.12
N LEU A 68 21.02 -20.56 -1.91
CA LEU A 68 21.75 -19.59 -1.10
C LEU A 68 23.08 -19.19 -1.76
N ASP A 69 23.81 -20.15 -2.32
CA ASP A 69 25.08 -19.88 -3.03
C ASP A 69 24.87 -19.05 -4.29
N GLU A 70 23.82 -19.31 -5.07
CA GLU A 70 23.42 -18.48 -6.23
C GLU A 70 23.17 -17.02 -5.81
N VAL A 71 22.35 -16.82 -4.77
CA VAL A 71 22.02 -15.48 -4.27
C VAL A 71 23.27 -14.76 -3.73
N LEU A 72 24.12 -15.47 -2.99
CA LEU A 72 25.37 -14.89 -2.48
C LEU A 72 26.38 -14.56 -3.60
N ALA A 73 26.40 -15.35 -4.68
CA ALA A 73 27.21 -15.03 -5.85
C ALA A 73 26.71 -13.75 -6.54
N GLU A 74 25.41 -13.63 -6.73
CA GLU A 74 24.82 -12.42 -7.30
C GLU A 74 25.10 -11.17 -6.44
N VAL A 75 24.95 -11.27 -5.11
CA VAL A 75 25.30 -10.18 -4.18
C VAL A 75 26.76 -9.77 -4.33
N ARG A 76 27.70 -10.74 -4.44
CA ARG A 76 29.13 -10.44 -4.66
C ARG A 76 29.37 -9.73 -5.99
N GLU A 77 28.68 -10.12 -7.06
CA GLU A 77 28.76 -9.45 -8.36
C GLU A 77 28.29 -8.00 -8.25
N ILE A 78 27.14 -7.76 -7.58
CA ILE A 78 26.62 -6.40 -7.33
C ILE A 78 27.62 -5.57 -6.51
N MET A 79 28.18 -6.14 -5.44
CA MET A 79 29.21 -5.47 -4.65
C MET A 79 30.49 -5.21 -5.47
N GLY A 80 30.77 -6.04 -6.47
CA GLY A 80 31.85 -5.87 -7.45
C GLY A 80 31.56 -4.83 -8.54
N GLY A 81 30.39 -4.19 -8.52
CA GLY A 81 30.02 -3.12 -9.45
C GLY A 81 29.14 -3.57 -10.63
N LYS A 82 28.56 -4.78 -10.57
CA LYS A 82 27.53 -5.16 -11.56
C LYS A 82 26.37 -4.18 -11.49
N PRO A 83 25.96 -3.60 -12.65
CA PRO A 83 24.81 -2.71 -12.67
C PRO A 83 23.54 -3.41 -12.16
N VAL A 84 22.77 -2.71 -11.36
CA VAL A 84 21.47 -3.15 -10.86
C VAL A 84 20.37 -2.37 -11.56
N ASP A 85 19.36 -3.07 -12.03
CA ASP A 85 18.17 -2.45 -12.59
C ASP A 85 17.27 -1.91 -11.48
N PHE A 86 16.88 -0.67 -11.60
CA PHE A 86 15.94 -0.03 -10.69
C PHE A 86 14.54 -0.02 -11.31
N CYS A 87 13.55 -0.52 -10.58
CA CYS A 87 12.16 -0.52 -10.98
C CYS A 87 11.34 0.19 -9.91
N TYR A 88 10.68 1.28 -10.27
CA TYR A 88 9.87 2.07 -9.35
C TYR A 88 8.76 1.24 -8.71
N GLY A 89 8.55 1.42 -7.40
CA GLY A 89 7.46 0.80 -6.64
C GLY A 89 7.58 -0.72 -6.43
N VAL A 90 8.74 -1.32 -6.69
CA VAL A 90 8.96 -2.78 -6.56
C VAL A 90 9.77 -3.16 -5.33
N ALA A 91 10.68 -2.30 -4.90
CA ALA A 91 11.53 -2.60 -3.75
C ALA A 91 10.75 -2.55 -2.43
N GLY A 92 11.04 -3.53 -1.55
CA GLY A 92 10.55 -3.52 -0.18
C GLY A 92 11.42 -2.67 0.75
N TRP A 93 10.89 -2.40 1.94
CA TRP A 93 11.65 -1.75 3.02
C TRP A 93 12.91 -2.58 3.37
N PRO A 94 14.06 -1.94 3.64
CA PRO A 94 14.32 -0.50 3.73
C PRO A 94 14.76 0.15 2.40
N TRP A 95 14.69 -0.53 1.27
CA TRP A 95 15.27 -0.11 -0.01
C TRP A 95 14.33 0.73 -0.88
N THR A 96 13.06 0.83 -0.54
CA THR A 96 12.01 1.49 -1.35
C THR A 96 12.44 2.88 -1.79
N SER A 97 12.75 3.78 -0.86
CA SER A 97 13.11 5.16 -1.18
C SER A 97 14.38 5.27 -2.04
N TYR A 98 15.37 4.39 -1.79
CA TYR A 98 16.60 4.37 -2.58
C TYR A 98 16.34 3.94 -4.03
N VAL A 99 15.62 2.82 -4.21
CA VAL A 99 15.33 2.28 -5.55
C VAL A 99 14.43 3.23 -6.33
N ASP A 100 13.41 3.78 -5.68
CA ASP A 100 12.49 4.74 -6.31
C ASP A 100 13.21 6.02 -6.74
N SER A 101 14.11 6.56 -5.92
CA SER A 101 14.91 7.73 -6.30
C SER A 101 15.82 7.44 -7.50
N ARG A 102 16.41 6.25 -7.56
CA ARG A 102 17.26 5.85 -8.70
C ARG A 102 16.45 5.68 -9.99
N ALA A 103 15.25 5.12 -9.91
CA ALA A 103 14.34 5.02 -11.05
C ALA A 103 13.90 6.41 -11.55
N ILE A 104 13.64 7.35 -10.64
CA ILE A 104 13.30 8.74 -10.97
C ILE A 104 14.50 9.43 -11.65
N GLU A 105 15.70 9.34 -11.09
CA GLU A 105 16.93 9.93 -11.67
C GLU A 105 17.23 9.37 -13.06
N ALA A 106 17.00 8.07 -13.27
CA ALA A 106 17.17 7.43 -14.57
C ALA A 106 16.06 7.75 -15.57
N ASN A 107 14.98 8.41 -15.14
CA ASN A 107 13.78 8.62 -15.94
C ASN A 107 13.23 7.30 -16.50
N ASP A 108 13.24 6.26 -15.66
CA ASP A 108 12.95 4.88 -16.04
C ASP A 108 11.49 4.70 -16.50
N VAL A 109 11.27 3.79 -17.41
CA VAL A 109 9.94 3.49 -17.94
C VAL A 109 8.96 2.97 -16.87
N SER A 110 9.45 2.42 -15.75
CA SER A 110 8.62 1.96 -14.61
C SER A 110 7.91 3.09 -13.86
N LEU A 111 8.29 4.35 -14.08
CA LEU A 111 7.57 5.53 -13.54
C LEU A 111 6.16 5.67 -14.14
N ILE A 112 5.90 5.04 -15.26
CA ILE A 112 4.64 5.16 -15.99
C ILE A 112 3.60 4.24 -15.35
N THR A 113 2.46 4.79 -14.98
CA THR A 113 1.33 4.02 -14.46
C THR A 113 0.94 2.87 -15.39
N GLY A 114 0.92 1.65 -14.84
CA GLY A 114 0.64 0.41 -15.58
C GLY A 114 1.89 -0.31 -16.11
N VAL A 115 3.09 0.22 -15.87
CA VAL A 115 4.36 -0.44 -16.19
C VAL A 115 4.96 -1.07 -14.91
N GLY A 116 4.53 -2.29 -14.58
CA GLY A 116 5.18 -3.07 -13.53
C GLY A 116 6.44 -3.80 -14.04
N ALA A 117 7.17 -4.47 -13.15
CA ALA A 117 8.48 -5.08 -13.43
C ALA A 117 8.52 -5.92 -14.72
N SER A 118 7.55 -6.82 -14.95
CA SER A 118 7.54 -7.68 -16.13
C SER A 118 7.25 -6.94 -17.44
N VAL A 119 6.45 -5.88 -17.39
CA VAL A 119 6.19 -5.02 -18.57
C VAL A 119 7.41 -4.16 -18.84
N ARG A 120 8.05 -3.60 -17.78
CA ARG A 120 9.32 -2.88 -17.88
C ARG A 120 10.38 -3.69 -18.60
N THR A 121 10.62 -4.95 -18.18
CA THR A 121 11.61 -5.82 -18.82
C THR A 121 11.35 -5.95 -20.34
N ASN A 122 10.11 -6.26 -20.72
CA ASN A 122 9.77 -6.40 -22.13
C ASN A 122 9.93 -5.08 -22.92
N LEU A 123 9.61 -3.93 -22.31
CA LEU A 123 9.79 -2.62 -22.93
C LEU A 123 11.27 -2.27 -23.12
N VAL A 124 12.10 -2.51 -22.11
CA VAL A 124 13.55 -2.29 -22.17
C VAL A 124 14.19 -3.17 -23.26
N GLU A 125 13.84 -4.44 -23.32
CA GLU A 125 14.30 -5.37 -24.38
C GLU A 125 13.88 -4.90 -25.78
N ALA A 126 12.72 -4.24 -25.90
CA ALA A 126 12.25 -3.66 -27.16
C ALA A 126 12.81 -2.25 -27.47
N GLY A 127 13.72 -1.73 -26.62
CA GLY A 127 14.36 -0.43 -26.79
C GLY A 127 13.63 0.77 -26.16
N TYR A 128 12.59 0.52 -25.36
CA TYR A 128 11.83 1.55 -24.64
C TYR A 128 12.20 1.57 -23.15
N ALA A 129 13.37 2.10 -22.83
CA ALA A 129 13.89 2.09 -21.46
C ALA A 129 13.46 3.28 -20.60
N THR A 130 12.99 4.38 -21.22
CA THR A 130 12.72 5.64 -20.53
C THR A 130 11.29 6.13 -20.74
N LEU A 131 10.81 6.95 -19.80
CA LEU A 131 9.53 7.66 -19.91
C LEU A 131 9.44 8.44 -21.24
N GLN A 132 10.51 9.12 -21.64
CA GLN A 132 10.56 9.86 -22.90
C GLN A 132 10.34 8.96 -24.12
N SER A 133 10.92 7.75 -24.13
CA SER A 133 10.78 6.81 -25.25
C SER A 133 9.33 6.35 -25.44
N ILE A 134 8.58 6.21 -24.36
CA ILE A 134 7.14 5.85 -24.39
C ILE A 134 6.28 7.06 -24.77
N ALA A 135 6.57 8.26 -24.24
CA ALA A 135 5.77 9.45 -24.50
C ALA A 135 5.72 9.81 -26.00
N THR A 136 6.77 9.42 -26.74
CA THR A 136 6.90 9.64 -28.21
C THR A 136 6.65 8.38 -29.06
N ALA A 137 6.36 7.24 -28.41
CA ALA A 137 6.19 5.98 -29.11
C ALA A 137 4.88 5.93 -29.92
N ASN A 138 4.92 5.15 -31.03
CA ASN A 138 3.72 4.80 -31.74
C ASN A 138 3.01 3.64 -31.06
N GLU A 139 1.72 3.80 -30.72
CA GLU A 139 0.92 2.77 -30.05
C GLU A 139 0.91 1.44 -30.80
N ALA A 140 0.87 1.48 -32.17
CA ALA A 140 0.88 0.28 -33.02
C ALA A 140 2.21 -0.51 -32.90
N GLU A 141 3.33 0.17 -32.63
CA GLU A 141 4.61 -0.50 -32.41
C GLU A 141 4.68 -1.09 -31.02
N LEU A 142 4.15 -0.40 -30.01
CA LEU A 142 4.10 -0.91 -28.62
C LEU A 142 3.26 -2.19 -28.48
N VAL A 143 2.19 -2.34 -29.29
CA VAL A 143 1.37 -3.57 -29.30
C VAL A 143 2.18 -4.81 -29.70
N LYS A 144 3.30 -4.65 -30.41
CA LYS A 144 4.20 -5.76 -30.78
C LYS A 144 5.06 -6.25 -29.60
N VAL A 145 5.15 -5.44 -28.56
CA VAL A 145 5.90 -5.80 -27.35
C VAL A 145 5.10 -6.82 -26.53
N ARG A 146 5.78 -7.85 -26.06
CA ARG A 146 5.15 -8.93 -25.28
C ARG A 146 4.37 -8.35 -24.08
N ARG A 147 3.16 -8.86 -23.86
CA ARG A 147 2.22 -8.43 -22.79
C ARG A 147 1.66 -7.02 -22.93
N ILE A 148 1.81 -6.37 -24.06
CA ILE A 148 1.22 -5.05 -24.31
C ILE A 148 0.13 -5.18 -25.38
N GLY A 149 -1.13 -5.11 -24.93
CA GLY A 149 -2.29 -5.02 -25.83
C GLY A 149 -2.61 -3.56 -26.19
N ALA A 150 -3.52 -3.35 -27.14
CA ALA A 150 -3.88 -2.01 -27.63
C ALA A 150 -4.33 -1.06 -26.50
N SER A 151 -5.15 -1.55 -25.55
CA SER A 151 -5.59 -0.75 -24.40
C SER A 151 -4.41 -0.35 -23.50
N THR A 152 -3.48 -1.28 -23.23
CA THR A 152 -2.28 -1.00 -22.43
C THR A 152 -1.36 -0.03 -23.16
N ALA A 153 -1.13 -0.19 -24.47
CA ALA A 153 -0.30 0.72 -25.25
C ALA A 153 -0.81 2.17 -25.17
N LYS A 154 -2.12 2.36 -25.40
CA LYS A 154 -2.76 3.68 -25.24
C LYS A 154 -2.61 4.22 -23.83
N LYS A 155 -2.86 3.38 -22.80
CA LYS A 155 -2.76 3.78 -21.39
C LYS A 155 -1.37 4.29 -21.06
N ILE A 156 -0.31 3.55 -21.39
CA ILE A 156 1.07 3.91 -21.03
C ILE A 156 1.57 5.13 -21.81
N VAL A 157 1.20 5.29 -23.08
CA VAL A 157 1.58 6.48 -23.89
C VAL A 157 0.98 7.74 -23.29
N VAL A 158 -0.33 7.76 -23.03
CA VAL A 158 -1.01 8.93 -22.44
C VAL A 158 -0.48 9.22 -21.04
N SER A 159 -0.18 8.18 -20.23
CA SER A 159 0.41 8.37 -18.89
C SER A 159 1.82 8.96 -18.98
N ALA A 160 2.64 8.49 -19.91
CA ALA A 160 3.98 9.04 -20.13
C ALA A 160 3.92 10.51 -20.58
N GLN A 161 2.99 10.85 -21.45
CA GLN A 161 2.76 12.23 -21.91
C GLN A 161 2.27 13.14 -20.78
N ALA A 162 1.40 12.64 -19.90
CA ALA A 162 0.95 13.40 -18.74
C ALA A 162 2.11 13.68 -17.77
N LEU A 163 2.93 12.67 -17.46
CA LEU A 163 4.13 12.81 -16.62
C LEU A 163 5.13 13.80 -17.25
N GLN A 164 5.42 13.69 -18.53
CA GLN A 164 6.35 14.57 -19.23
C GLN A 164 5.83 16.01 -19.30
N GLY A 165 4.53 16.18 -19.58
CA GLY A 165 3.88 17.48 -19.70
C GLY A 165 3.52 18.12 -18.34
N GLN A 166 3.72 17.41 -17.22
CA GLN A 166 3.37 17.82 -15.85
C GLN A 166 1.93 18.34 -15.77
N LYS A 167 1.00 17.68 -16.47
CA LYS A 167 -0.42 18.03 -16.48
C LYS A 167 -1.31 16.81 -16.72
N PRO A 168 -2.51 16.77 -16.12
CA PRO A 168 -3.48 15.72 -16.41
C PRO A 168 -3.90 15.72 -17.88
N LEU A 169 -4.05 14.53 -18.46
CA LEU A 169 -4.50 14.33 -19.84
C LEU A 169 -5.72 13.41 -19.88
N ARG A 170 -6.67 13.71 -20.74
CA ARG A 170 -7.83 12.84 -20.98
C ARG A 170 -7.35 11.48 -21.53
N ARG A 171 -7.73 10.39 -20.84
CA ARG A 171 -7.39 9.02 -21.24
C ARG A 171 -8.56 8.29 -21.89
N GLY A 172 -9.76 8.52 -21.39
CA GLY A 172 -10.98 7.85 -21.83
C GLY A 172 -12.24 8.63 -21.50
N GLU A 173 -13.37 7.98 -21.74
CA GLU A 173 -14.67 8.49 -21.27
C GLU A 173 -14.79 8.22 -19.78
N LEU A 174 -15.36 9.20 -19.05
CA LEU A 174 -15.72 9.00 -17.65
C LEU A 174 -17.05 8.27 -17.59
N ALA A 175 -17.10 7.21 -16.79
CA ALA A 175 -18.36 6.59 -16.45
C ALA A 175 -19.23 7.55 -15.62
N GLU A 176 -20.53 7.33 -15.65
CA GLU A 176 -21.40 7.96 -14.70
C GLU A 176 -21.07 7.49 -13.29
N ILE A 177 -21.12 8.42 -12.33
CA ILE A 177 -20.94 8.13 -10.91
C ILE A 177 -22.23 8.45 -10.18
N ARG A 178 -22.62 7.62 -9.22
CA ARG A 178 -23.81 7.89 -8.40
C ARG A 178 -23.65 9.21 -7.66
N ARG A 179 -24.76 9.91 -7.49
CA ARG A 179 -24.82 11.18 -6.78
C ARG A 179 -26.04 11.18 -5.86
N GLY A 180 -25.87 11.78 -4.69
CA GLY A 180 -26.92 11.92 -3.70
C GLY A 180 -27.14 13.39 -3.32
N LYS A 181 -28.01 13.60 -2.35
CA LYS A 181 -28.22 14.92 -1.73
C LYS A 181 -27.08 15.24 -0.75
N THR A 182 -26.46 14.21 -0.14
CA THR A 182 -25.29 14.34 0.70
C THR A 182 -24.12 13.59 0.06
N GLU A 183 -23.04 14.29 -0.23
CA GLU A 183 -21.75 13.70 -0.63
C GLU A 183 -20.91 13.46 0.63
N VAL A 184 -20.43 12.22 0.82
CA VAL A 184 -19.57 11.83 1.96
C VAL A 184 -18.26 11.29 1.41
N PHE A 185 -17.15 11.89 1.78
CA PHE A 185 -15.79 11.45 1.43
C PHE A 185 -15.14 10.91 2.70
N PHE A 186 -14.83 9.61 2.75
CA PHE A 186 -14.41 8.98 3.99
C PHE A 186 -13.18 8.09 3.80
N ASP A 187 -12.47 7.90 4.89
CA ASP A 187 -11.23 7.14 4.94
C ASP A 187 -11.04 6.50 6.32
N PHE A 188 -10.32 5.36 6.38
CA PHE A 188 -10.08 4.59 7.58
C PHE A 188 -8.61 4.62 7.97
N GLU A 189 -8.34 4.72 9.30
CA GLU A 189 -7.04 4.42 9.87
C GLU A 189 -7.10 3.14 10.71
N GLY A 190 -6.14 2.25 10.48
CA GLY A 190 -6.10 0.96 11.16
C GLY A 190 -4.75 0.67 11.79
N ALA A 191 -4.75 -0.10 12.88
CA ALA A 191 -3.56 -0.61 13.54
C ALA A 191 -3.75 -2.06 13.99
N GLN A 192 -2.63 -2.78 14.21
CA GLN A 192 -2.64 -4.09 14.84
C GLN A 192 -2.26 -3.93 16.31
N ASP A 193 -2.98 -4.62 17.20
CA ASP A 193 -2.56 -4.74 18.59
C ASP A 193 -1.28 -5.60 18.65
N GLN A 194 -0.20 -4.99 19.11
CA GLN A 194 1.11 -5.67 19.20
C GLN A 194 1.20 -6.61 20.41
N ASP A 195 0.35 -6.47 21.39
CA ASP A 195 0.34 -7.28 22.61
C ASP A 195 -0.44 -8.59 22.43
N GLU A 196 -1.29 -8.69 21.41
CA GLU A 196 -2.00 -9.92 21.06
C GLU A 196 -1.31 -10.65 19.91
N LEU A 197 -0.45 -11.60 20.25
CA LEU A 197 0.39 -12.40 19.33
C LEU A 197 -0.37 -13.37 18.43
N ASP A 198 -1.69 -13.44 18.51
CA ASP A 198 -2.52 -14.44 17.85
C ASP A 198 -3.28 -13.85 16.65
N GLY A 199 -2.57 -13.61 15.56
CA GLY A 199 -3.17 -13.50 14.21
C GLY A 199 -4.33 -12.53 14.05
N GLN A 200 -4.43 -11.52 14.92
CA GLN A 200 -5.53 -10.58 14.93
C GLN A 200 -5.60 -9.77 13.63
N GLU A 201 -6.82 -9.58 13.18
CA GLU A 201 -7.13 -8.69 12.10
C GLU A 201 -6.84 -7.24 12.53
N LEU A 202 -6.44 -6.44 11.58
CA LEU A 202 -6.23 -5.00 11.74
C LEU A 202 -7.51 -4.36 12.30
N VAL A 203 -7.37 -3.58 13.37
CA VAL A 203 -8.45 -2.80 13.99
C VAL A 203 -8.48 -1.42 13.35
N ASN A 204 -9.63 -1.00 12.83
CA ASN A 204 -9.83 0.34 12.28
C ASN A 204 -10.27 1.28 13.40
N TYR A 205 -9.31 1.99 13.97
CA TYR A 205 -9.53 2.84 15.14
C TYR A 205 -10.09 4.22 14.82
N LEU A 206 -10.01 4.65 13.56
CA LEU A 206 -10.56 5.93 13.11
C LEU A 206 -11.32 5.75 11.80
N ILE A 207 -12.55 6.27 11.78
CA ILE A 207 -13.37 6.48 10.60
C ILE A 207 -13.55 7.98 10.47
N GLY A 208 -12.89 8.60 9.50
CA GLY A 208 -13.08 10.00 9.20
C GLY A 208 -14.00 10.21 8.01
N ALA A 209 -14.82 11.23 8.05
CA ALA A 209 -15.75 11.56 6.98
C ALA A 209 -15.87 13.07 6.78
N VAL A 210 -15.67 13.53 5.56
CA VAL A 210 -16.06 14.88 5.13
C VAL A 210 -17.42 14.78 4.44
N HIS A 211 -18.42 15.47 4.94
CA HIS A 211 -19.76 15.48 4.33
C HIS A 211 -20.20 16.87 3.90
N ARG A 212 -20.98 16.94 2.83
CA ARG A 212 -21.52 18.21 2.31
C ARG A 212 -22.75 18.01 1.44
N THR A 213 -23.53 19.08 1.26
CA THR A 213 -24.43 19.19 0.11
C THR A 213 -23.59 19.50 -1.14
N PRO A 214 -23.90 18.91 -2.32
CA PRO A 214 -23.10 19.09 -3.53
C PRO A 214 -22.76 20.55 -3.85
N GLY A 215 -21.49 20.85 -4.03
CA GLY A 215 -20.99 22.19 -4.36
C GLY A 215 -20.74 23.14 -3.18
N ASN A 216 -21.03 22.70 -1.96
CA ASN A 216 -20.72 23.47 -0.74
C ASN A 216 -19.35 23.04 -0.14
N GLU A 217 -18.89 23.78 0.87
CA GLU A 217 -17.76 23.38 1.69
C GLU A 217 -18.11 22.11 2.47
N GLY A 218 -17.08 21.26 2.72
CA GLY A 218 -17.23 20.05 3.49
C GLY A 218 -17.00 20.26 4.99
N GLU A 219 -17.76 19.56 5.81
CA GLU A 219 -17.56 19.47 7.27
C GLU A 219 -17.00 18.10 7.62
N TYR A 220 -15.92 18.08 8.42
CA TYR A 220 -15.26 16.84 8.84
C TYR A 220 -15.81 16.35 10.18
N THR A 221 -16.13 15.06 10.23
CA THR A 221 -16.51 14.32 11.43
C THR A 221 -15.56 13.13 11.63
N ALA A 222 -15.10 12.95 12.86
CA ALA A 222 -14.23 11.84 13.23
C ALA A 222 -14.94 10.89 14.20
N PHE A 223 -14.92 9.60 13.89
CA PHE A 223 -15.33 8.52 14.77
C PHE A 223 -14.06 7.80 15.22
N PHE A 224 -13.67 7.98 16.49
CA PHE A 224 -12.38 7.53 17.00
C PHE A 224 -12.56 6.54 18.16
N ALA A 225 -11.99 5.35 18.02
CA ALA A 225 -11.93 4.34 19.07
C ALA A 225 -10.73 4.63 19.98
N ASP A 226 -10.98 4.94 21.24
CA ASP A 226 -9.93 5.27 22.22
C ASP A 226 -9.13 4.05 22.70
N THR A 227 -9.61 2.83 22.39
CA THR A 227 -8.95 1.55 22.65
C THR A 227 -9.21 0.59 21.49
N PHE A 228 -8.43 -0.47 21.37
CA PHE A 228 -8.64 -1.50 20.34
C PHE A 228 -10.03 -2.16 20.45
N ASP A 229 -10.53 -2.37 21.67
CA ASP A 229 -11.85 -2.99 21.92
C ASP A 229 -13.02 -2.09 21.53
N ALA A 230 -12.81 -0.79 21.42
CA ALA A 230 -13.87 0.19 21.10
C ALA A 230 -14.23 0.28 19.62
N GLU A 231 -13.58 -0.50 18.73
CA GLU A 231 -13.84 -0.48 17.28
C GLU A 231 -15.32 -0.73 16.93
N GLY A 232 -15.95 -1.71 17.60
CA GLY A 232 -17.35 -2.06 17.33
C GLY A 232 -18.34 -0.95 17.69
N GLU A 233 -18.15 -0.30 18.84
CA GLU A 233 -18.95 0.84 19.26
C GLU A 233 -18.76 2.04 18.31
N ASN A 234 -17.51 2.30 17.96
CA ASN A 234 -17.13 3.36 17.01
C ASN A 234 -17.79 3.15 15.64
N LEU A 235 -17.80 1.89 15.14
CA LEU A 235 -18.47 1.52 13.91
C LEU A 235 -19.97 1.80 13.97
N VAL A 236 -20.65 1.40 15.07
CA VAL A 236 -22.08 1.65 15.24
C VAL A 236 -22.40 3.14 15.21
N HIS A 237 -21.63 3.97 15.93
CA HIS A 237 -21.80 5.43 15.90
C HIS A 237 -21.65 6.02 14.50
N PHE A 238 -20.67 5.54 13.72
CA PHE A 238 -20.52 5.95 12.32
C PHE A 238 -21.73 5.57 11.46
N LEU A 239 -22.22 4.34 11.59
CA LEU A 239 -23.35 3.84 10.79
C LEU A 239 -24.67 4.53 11.15
N GLU A 240 -24.93 4.80 12.44
CA GLU A 240 -26.09 5.56 12.91
C GLU A 240 -26.04 7.01 12.40
N TRP A 241 -24.87 7.64 12.44
CA TRP A 241 -24.68 8.95 11.83
C TRP A 241 -24.94 8.92 10.31
N ALA A 242 -24.43 7.91 9.61
CA ALA A 242 -24.63 7.73 8.19
C ALA A 242 -26.11 7.56 7.82
N ASP A 243 -26.88 6.80 8.63
CA ASP A 243 -28.33 6.61 8.46
C ASP A 243 -29.13 7.90 8.67
N SER A 244 -28.61 8.83 9.48
CA SER A 244 -29.25 10.14 9.70
C SER A 244 -29.12 11.11 8.53
N LEU A 245 -28.28 10.83 7.53
CA LEU A 245 -28.03 11.70 6.39
C LEU A 245 -29.12 11.55 5.30
N GLU A 246 -29.45 12.63 4.64
CA GLU A 246 -30.45 12.61 3.55
C GLU A 246 -29.80 12.14 2.24
N ASP A 247 -30.20 10.98 1.74
CA ASP A 247 -29.75 10.35 0.48
C ASP A 247 -28.22 10.44 0.28
N PRO A 248 -27.42 9.84 1.22
CA PRO A 248 -25.96 9.92 1.16
C PRO A 248 -25.38 9.01 0.09
N ILE A 249 -24.26 9.44 -0.53
CA ILE A 249 -23.35 8.60 -1.31
C ILE A 249 -21.97 8.73 -0.69
N PHE A 250 -21.32 7.56 -0.49
CA PHE A 250 -20.04 7.45 0.20
C PHE A 250 -18.92 7.20 -0.82
N TYR A 251 -18.06 8.19 -0.97
CA TYR A 251 -16.91 8.16 -1.89
C TYR A 251 -15.65 7.81 -1.13
N HIS A 252 -14.88 6.89 -1.68
CA HIS A 252 -13.61 6.43 -1.12
C HIS A 252 -12.54 6.22 -2.22
N TRP A 253 -11.32 5.92 -1.79
CA TRP A 253 -10.21 5.72 -2.71
C TRP A 253 -9.66 4.30 -2.59
N HIS A 254 -9.79 3.47 -3.66
CA HIS A 254 -9.48 2.04 -3.73
C HIS A 254 -10.44 1.14 -2.92
N HIS A 255 -10.03 -0.14 -2.72
CA HIS A 255 -10.90 -1.18 -2.15
C HIS A 255 -10.80 -1.30 -0.63
N TYR A 256 -9.94 -0.52 0.03
CA TYR A 256 -9.64 -0.67 1.45
C TYR A 256 -10.91 -0.48 2.29
N GLU A 257 -11.62 0.60 2.13
CA GLU A 257 -12.80 0.97 2.91
C GLU A 257 -13.93 -0.06 2.75
N HIS A 258 -14.22 -0.46 1.50
CA HIS A 258 -15.21 -1.51 1.25
C HIS A 258 -14.86 -2.82 1.95
N THR A 259 -13.61 -3.26 1.81
CA THR A 259 -13.15 -4.54 2.37
C THR A 259 -13.19 -4.52 3.90
N HIS A 260 -12.71 -3.45 4.51
CA HIS A 260 -12.63 -3.32 5.95
C HIS A 260 -13.99 -3.08 6.58
N LEU A 261 -14.85 -2.25 5.99
CA LEU A 261 -16.22 -2.05 6.48
C LEU A 261 -17.02 -3.36 6.48
N THR A 262 -16.94 -4.16 5.40
CA THR A 262 -17.58 -5.47 5.33
C THR A 262 -17.11 -6.37 6.48
N LYS A 263 -15.80 -6.47 6.70
CA LYS A 263 -15.25 -7.29 7.77
C LYS A 263 -15.63 -6.80 9.17
N MET A 264 -15.65 -5.48 9.38
CA MET A 264 -16.04 -4.89 10.67
C MET A 264 -17.50 -5.19 10.99
N VAL A 265 -18.41 -5.03 10.02
CA VAL A 265 -19.83 -5.37 10.17
C VAL A 265 -20.00 -6.83 10.56
N GLU A 266 -19.31 -7.76 9.88
CA GLU A 266 -19.33 -9.20 10.18
C GLU A 266 -18.73 -9.51 11.56
N ARG A 267 -17.54 -8.98 11.85
CA ARG A 267 -16.79 -9.25 13.09
C ARG A 267 -17.53 -8.81 14.35
N HIS A 268 -18.14 -7.62 14.30
CA HIS A 268 -18.85 -7.06 15.44
C HIS A 268 -20.34 -7.41 15.50
N GLY A 269 -20.83 -8.24 14.53
CA GLY A 269 -22.23 -8.68 14.49
C GLY A 269 -23.22 -7.51 14.38
N VAL A 270 -22.83 -6.46 13.66
CA VAL A 270 -23.68 -5.30 13.41
C VAL A 270 -24.88 -5.72 12.55
N ASP A 271 -26.05 -5.13 12.80
CA ASP A 271 -27.24 -5.37 11.99
C ASP A 271 -26.93 -5.16 10.49
N PRO A 272 -27.15 -6.17 9.65
CA PRO A 272 -26.89 -6.05 8.21
C PRO A 272 -27.64 -4.90 7.52
N GLU A 273 -28.84 -4.55 7.98
CA GLU A 273 -29.61 -3.42 7.44
C GLU A 273 -28.90 -2.10 7.73
N LEU A 274 -28.36 -1.95 8.94
CA LEU A 274 -27.57 -0.77 9.30
C LEU A 274 -26.24 -0.72 8.51
N GLY A 275 -25.54 -1.85 8.35
CA GLY A 275 -24.35 -1.94 7.51
C GLY A 275 -24.61 -1.58 6.05
N ALA A 276 -25.75 -1.99 5.51
CA ALA A 276 -26.16 -1.72 4.12
C ALA A 276 -26.37 -0.22 3.83
N VAL A 277 -26.65 0.61 4.86
CA VAL A 277 -26.79 2.07 4.70
C VAL A 277 -25.55 2.67 3.99
N VAL A 278 -24.37 2.17 4.33
CA VAL A 278 -23.10 2.61 3.71
C VAL A 278 -22.69 1.67 2.57
N LEU A 279 -22.67 0.34 2.80
CA LEU A 279 -22.12 -0.63 1.85
C LEU A 279 -22.81 -0.60 0.48
N ASP A 280 -24.13 -0.40 0.43
CA ASP A 280 -24.89 -0.33 -0.82
C ASP A 280 -24.71 1.01 -1.57
N ARG A 281 -24.08 1.99 -0.93
CA ARG A 281 -23.93 3.35 -1.42
C ARG A 281 -22.49 3.80 -1.58
N LEU A 282 -21.56 2.82 -1.61
CA LEU A 282 -20.14 3.07 -1.85
C LEU A 282 -19.87 3.36 -3.32
N GLU A 283 -18.95 4.29 -3.56
CA GLU A 283 -18.40 4.64 -4.87
C GLU A 283 -16.87 4.76 -4.79
N ASP A 284 -16.16 3.87 -5.46
CA ASP A 284 -14.70 3.92 -5.56
C ASP A 284 -14.28 4.96 -6.62
N LEU A 285 -13.73 6.07 -6.16
CA LEU A 285 -13.29 7.17 -7.02
C LEU A 285 -12.01 6.84 -7.80
N SER A 286 -11.17 5.93 -7.32
CA SER A 286 -9.88 5.64 -7.96
C SER A 286 -10.05 5.12 -9.40
N PRO A 287 -10.80 4.03 -9.68
CA PRO A 287 -11.00 3.57 -11.04
C PRO A 287 -11.83 4.56 -11.88
N TRP A 288 -12.72 5.33 -11.27
CA TRP A 288 -13.48 6.35 -11.98
C TRP A 288 -12.57 7.46 -12.51
N ALA A 289 -11.75 8.05 -11.66
CA ALA A 289 -10.83 9.12 -12.02
C ALA A 289 -9.72 8.64 -12.97
N THR A 290 -9.08 7.50 -12.66
CA THR A 290 -7.92 7.00 -13.39
C THR A 290 -8.24 6.38 -14.74
N LYS A 291 -9.46 5.89 -14.98
CA LYS A 291 -9.92 5.53 -16.33
C LYS A 291 -10.18 6.75 -17.20
N GLY A 292 -10.67 7.84 -16.62
CA GLY A 292 -10.95 9.08 -17.33
C GLY A 292 -9.70 9.89 -17.66
N TYR A 293 -8.73 9.94 -16.73
CA TYR A 293 -7.55 10.79 -16.82
C TYR A 293 -6.26 10.03 -16.52
N ALA A 294 -5.19 10.43 -17.18
CA ALA A 294 -3.82 10.16 -16.81
C ALA A 294 -3.31 11.36 -16.00
N PHE A 295 -2.89 11.11 -14.78
CA PHE A 295 -2.34 12.14 -13.90
C PHE A 295 -0.81 12.18 -13.97
N PRO A 296 -0.17 13.36 -13.83
CA PRO A 296 1.29 13.49 -13.78
C PRO A 296 1.83 13.07 -12.40
N ALA A 297 1.54 11.83 -12.01
CA ALA A 297 1.89 11.27 -10.71
C ALA A 297 2.52 9.87 -10.87
N TYR A 298 3.41 9.52 -9.97
CA TYR A 298 3.97 8.17 -9.91
C TYR A 298 3.01 7.26 -9.15
N GLY A 299 2.31 6.38 -9.90
CA GLY A 299 1.25 5.53 -9.37
C GLY A 299 -0.14 6.20 -9.36
N GLU A 300 -1.13 5.47 -8.81
CA GLU A 300 -2.54 5.87 -8.74
C GLU A 300 -3.01 6.07 -7.27
N GLY A 301 -2.08 6.22 -6.31
CA GLY A 301 -2.40 6.45 -4.91
C GLY A 301 -2.98 7.86 -4.67
N LEU A 302 -3.85 7.97 -3.66
CA LEU A 302 -4.52 9.21 -3.27
C LEU A 302 -3.55 10.39 -3.16
N LYS A 303 -2.50 10.25 -2.35
CA LYS A 303 -1.50 11.32 -2.11
C LYS A 303 -0.80 11.77 -3.38
N ALA A 304 -0.43 10.83 -4.25
CA ALA A 304 0.29 11.14 -5.48
C ALA A 304 -0.59 11.96 -6.43
N ILE A 305 -1.86 11.55 -6.60
CA ILE A 305 -2.80 12.24 -7.49
C ILE A 305 -3.25 13.57 -6.90
N ALA A 306 -3.62 13.64 -5.63
CA ALA A 306 -4.08 14.89 -5.04
C ALA A 306 -2.96 15.95 -5.00
N LYS A 307 -1.70 15.56 -4.70
CA LYS A 307 -0.55 16.48 -4.77
C LYS A 307 -0.33 17.05 -6.17
N CYS A 308 -0.43 16.22 -7.22
CA CYS A 308 -0.26 16.73 -8.59
C CYS A 308 -1.43 17.65 -9.04
N LEU A 309 -2.56 17.62 -8.33
CA LEU A 309 -3.70 18.54 -8.52
C LEU A 309 -3.65 19.76 -7.60
N GLY A 310 -2.58 19.91 -6.81
CA GLY A 310 -2.34 21.08 -5.97
C GLY A 310 -2.90 20.98 -4.54
N PHE A 311 -3.30 19.78 -4.10
CA PHE A 311 -3.67 19.57 -2.69
C PHE A 311 -2.42 19.45 -1.81
N HIS A 312 -2.50 20.03 -0.61
CA HIS A 312 -1.41 20.01 0.38
C HIS A 312 -1.93 19.50 1.72
N TRP A 313 -1.23 18.54 2.31
CA TRP A 313 -1.50 18.03 3.65
C TRP A 313 -0.95 19.00 4.70
N GLU A 314 -1.68 19.19 5.80
CA GLU A 314 -1.17 19.94 6.97
C GLU A 314 -0.08 19.14 7.69
N GLN A 315 -0.20 17.79 7.72
CA GLN A 315 0.73 16.85 8.34
C GLN A 315 1.41 16.00 7.25
N ASP A 316 2.39 16.57 6.54
CA ASP A 316 3.07 15.88 5.43
C ASP A 316 4.10 14.83 5.89
N ASP A 317 4.49 14.84 7.17
CA ASP A 317 5.42 13.94 7.83
C ASP A 317 4.75 12.66 8.39
N VAL A 318 3.42 12.63 8.55
CA VAL A 318 2.69 11.45 8.97
C VAL A 318 2.43 10.53 7.77
N THR A 319 2.70 9.25 7.97
CA THR A 319 2.41 8.17 6.99
C THR A 319 1.45 7.18 7.59
N GLY A 320 0.84 6.28 6.80
CA GLY A 320 -0.03 5.23 7.34
C GLY A 320 0.66 4.38 8.42
N VAL A 321 1.95 4.05 8.26
CA VAL A 321 2.72 3.36 9.32
C VAL A 321 2.95 4.28 10.52
N GLY A 322 3.21 5.56 10.28
CA GLY A 322 3.36 6.54 11.36
C GLY A 322 2.07 6.75 12.16
N SER A 323 0.88 6.69 11.53
CA SER A 323 -0.40 6.76 12.23
C SER A 323 -0.63 5.55 13.15
N MET A 324 -0.22 4.35 12.72
CA MET A 324 -0.26 3.13 13.54
C MET A 324 0.60 3.26 14.81
N ASP A 325 1.83 3.75 14.67
CA ASP A 325 2.74 3.96 15.80
C ASP A 325 2.20 5.02 16.76
N LEU A 326 1.63 6.12 16.24
CA LEU A 326 1.00 7.16 17.05
C LEU A 326 -0.21 6.61 17.83
N TYR A 327 -1.05 5.77 17.20
CA TYR A 327 -2.19 5.17 17.87
C TYR A 327 -1.76 4.17 18.95
N THR A 328 -0.78 3.33 18.67
CA THR A 328 -0.22 2.41 19.67
C THR A 328 0.30 3.17 20.90
N ASN A 329 1.06 4.24 20.68
CA ASN A 329 1.55 5.11 21.76
C ASN A 329 0.39 5.77 22.53
N TYR A 330 -0.66 6.23 21.83
CA TYR A 330 -1.85 6.79 22.42
C TYR A 330 -2.53 5.80 23.38
N VAL A 331 -2.80 4.57 22.92
CA VAL A 331 -3.42 3.52 23.76
C VAL A 331 -2.52 3.14 24.94
N GLN A 332 -1.21 2.96 24.73
CA GLN A 332 -0.26 2.65 25.81
C GLN A 332 -0.15 3.78 26.85
N SER A 333 -0.42 5.01 26.48
CA SER A 333 -0.51 6.13 27.44
C SER A 333 -1.77 6.11 28.32
N GLY A 334 -2.64 5.11 28.17
CA GLY A 334 -3.97 5.06 28.77
C GLY A 334 -4.94 6.05 28.13
N SER A 335 -4.79 6.28 26.82
CA SER A 335 -5.61 7.17 25.97
C SER A 335 -5.56 8.64 26.42
N THR A 336 -4.42 9.08 26.93
CA THR A 336 -4.20 10.45 27.44
C THR A 336 -3.34 11.33 26.54
N ASP A 337 -2.60 10.76 25.59
CA ASP A 337 -1.74 11.49 24.64
C ASP A 337 -2.56 12.18 23.54
N GLN A 338 -3.15 13.34 23.89
CA GLN A 338 -3.98 14.11 22.96
C GLN A 338 -3.19 14.64 21.74
N VAL A 339 -1.87 14.79 21.87
CA VAL A 339 -1.01 15.26 20.75
C VAL A 339 -0.95 14.20 19.65
N SER A 340 -0.75 12.94 20.01
CA SER A 340 -0.78 11.83 19.04
C SER A 340 -2.17 11.67 18.42
N LYS A 341 -3.25 11.74 19.22
CA LYS A 341 -4.63 11.68 18.73
C LYS A 341 -4.92 12.78 17.71
N GLU A 342 -4.56 14.04 18.03
CA GLU A 342 -4.79 15.18 17.15
C GLU A 342 -4.05 15.05 15.82
N LYS A 343 -2.79 14.59 15.83
CA LYS A 343 -2.02 14.33 14.61
C LYS A 343 -2.68 13.30 13.70
N ILE A 344 -3.18 12.21 14.28
CA ILE A 344 -3.88 11.15 13.53
C ILE A 344 -5.16 11.72 12.91
N VAL A 345 -5.96 12.45 13.69
CA VAL A 345 -7.23 13.04 13.22
C VAL A 345 -6.99 14.05 12.11
N VAL A 346 -5.98 14.92 12.22
CA VAL A 346 -5.62 15.87 11.16
C VAL A 346 -5.16 15.15 9.89
N TYR A 347 -4.35 14.11 10.04
CA TYR A 347 -3.87 13.30 8.92
C TYR A 347 -5.04 12.66 8.14
N ASN A 348 -5.95 11.97 8.82
CA ASN A 348 -7.13 11.35 8.21
C ASN A 348 -8.10 12.38 7.61
N LYS A 349 -8.29 13.52 8.30
CA LYS A 349 -9.06 14.66 7.76
C LYS A 349 -8.52 15.10 6.41
N ASP A 350 -7.19 15.24 6.28
CA ASP A 350 -6.56 15.62 5.03
C ASP A 350 -6.79 14.58 3.93
N ASP A 351 -6.76 13.26 4.24
CA ASP A 351 -7.02 12.20 3.27
C ASP A 351 -8.49 12.22 2.79
N CYS A 352 -9.46 12.50 3.66
CA CYS A 352 -10.86 12.73 3.28
C CYS A 352 -11.01 13.96 2.37
N PHE A 353 -10.39 15.09 2.70
CA PHE A 353 -10.42 16.31 1.86
C PHE A 353 -9.66 16.12 0.54
N ALA A 354 -8.59 15.34 0.51
CA ALA A 354 -7.87 14.99 -0.71
C ALA A 354 -8.75 14.19 -1.68
N THR A 355 -9.54 13.26 -1.15
CA THR A 355 -10.52 12.47 -1.91
C THR A 355 -11.59 13.40 -2.50
N MET A 356 -12.14 14.33 -1.71
CA MET A 356 -13.07 15.35 -2.18
C MET A 356 -12.43 16.26 -3.24
N HIS A 357 -11.18 16.69 -3.05
CA HIS A 357 -10.47 17.56 -3.99
C HIS A 357 -10.31 16.89 -5.37
N ILE A 358 -9.96 15.61 -5.42
CA ILE A 358 -9.87 14.89 -6.69
C ILE A 358 -11.24 14.77 -7.36
N TYR A 359 -12.29 14.44 -6.60
CA TYR A 359 -13.67 14.40 -7.11
C TYR A 359 -14.07 15.73 -7.74
N ASP A 360 -13.89 16.85 -7.04
CA ASP A 360 -14.23 18.18 -7.52
C ASP A 360 -13.45 18.55 -8.77
N TRP A 361 -12.14 18.24 -8.80
CA TRP A 361 -11.33 18.49 -9.97
C TRP A 361 -11.86 17.73 -11.19
N VAL A 362 -12.15 16.43 -11.06
CA VAL A 362 -12.69 15.61 -12.16
C VAL A 362 -14.05 16.11 -12.61
N MET A 363 -14.94 16.47 -11.66
CA MET A 363 -16.27 17.02 -11.97
C MET A 363 -16.19 18.36 -12.71
N ALA A 364 -15.23 19.21 -12.35
CA ALA A 364 -15.01 20.49 -13.04
C ALA A 364 -14.57 20.31 -14.52
N GLN A 365 -13.89 19.20 -14.85
CA GLN A 365 -13.49 18.90 -16.23
C GLN A 365 -14.63 18.38 -17.12
N GLN A 366 -15.80 18.09 -16.54
CA GLN A 366 -16.98 17.62 -17.29
C GLN A 366 -17.91 18.78 -17.74
N ARG A 367 -17.69 19.98 -17.22
CA ARG A 367 -18.42 21.19 -17.58
C ARG A 367 -17.80 21.88 -18.79
#